data_3f1e83c06df959ccb162135737d1d39d
#
_entry.id   3f1e83c06df959ccb162135737d1d39d
#
_cell.length_a   1.000
_cell.length_b   1.000
_cell.length_c   1.000
_cell.angle_alpha   90.00
_cell.angle_beta   90.00
_cell.angle_gamma   90.00
#
_symmetry.space_group_name_H-M   'P 1'
#
loop_
_entity.id
_entity.type
_entity.pdbx_description
1 polymer ?
#
loop_
_entity_poly.entity_id
_entity_poly.type
_entity_poly.pdbx_seq_one_letter_code
_entity_poly.pdbx_strand_id
1 'polypeptide(L)'
;MGIYASLRQSLSDGAAQVTRLTIGVTHTAESNPIAEALASYGSRNPRINIKMITDSINNLYTMLKSYEIDLAIVEGRTNDPGLRYMMLDTDYLVLAVSPDHPFAKKGMVTLNELKRERMILRLPNSGTRNLFVAHLESNNMSISDFDVILEVDNIATIKDLIRRDFGVSILARSACLDELKKGKIVTLPVENLSMMREINIAYRSDFRQFELLRDLVNSYNETLKLYK
;
A
#
# COMPACT_ATOMS: atom_id res chain seq x y z
N MET A 1 -0.71 -18.51 -16.76
CA MET A 1 -1.82 -18.41 -17.71
C MET A 1 -2.81 -17.40 -17.15
N GLY A 2 -2.87 -16.19 -17.74
CA GLY A 2 -3.71 -15.11 -17.24
C GLY A 2 -5.20 -15.28 -17.59
N ILE A 3 -6.05 -14.38 -17.06
CA ILE A 3 -7.52 -14.34 -17.29
C ILE A 3 -7.91 -14.58 -18.76
N TYR A 4 -7.13 -14.09 -19.71
CA TYR A 4 -7.40 -14.25 -21.15
C TYR A 4 -7.34 -15.71 -21.62
N ALA A 5 -6.48 -16.54 -21.06
CA ALA A 5 -6.42 -17.96 -21.39
C ALA A 5 -7.58 -18.74 -20.77
N SER A 6 -7.99 -18.40 -19.54
CA SER A 6 -9.13 -19.04 -18.86
C SER A 6 -10.48 -18.63 -19.45
N LEU A 7 -10.64 -17.37 -19.91
CA LEU A 7 -11.88 -16.91 -20.55
C LEU A 7 -12.10 -17.53 -21.94
N ARG A 8 -11.07 -17.77 -22.73
CA ARG A 8 -11.22 -18.53 -24.00
C ARG A 8 -11.65 -19.98 -23.77
N GLN A 9 -11.20 -20.58 -22.69
CA GLN A 9 -11.54 -21.96 -22.32
C GLN A 9 -12.96 -22.06 -21.73
N SER A 10 -13.42 -21.02 -20.97
CA SER A 10 -14.77 -21.01 -20.39
C SER A 10 -15.91 -20.79 -21.39
N LEU A 11 -15.60 -20.27 -22.60
CA LEU A 11 -16.59 -20.15 -23.69
C LEU A 11 -16.80 -21.48 -24.42
N SER A 12 -15.91 -22.47 -24.24
CA SER A 12 -16.00 -23.78 -24.90
C SER A 12 -16.67 -24.87 -24.06
N ASP A 13 -16.67 -24.73 -22.73
CA ASP A 13 -17.20 -25.79 -21.85
C ASP A 13 -18.32 -25.22 -20.96
N GLY A 14 -19.55 -25.60 -21.20
CA GLY A 14 -20.77 -25.18 -20.48
C GLY A 14 -20.80 -25.56 -18.97
N ALA A 15 -19.69 -25.86 -18.35
CA ALA A 15 -19.54 -26.05 -16.90
C ALA A 15 -19.02 -24.74 -16.26
N ALA A 16 -19.58 -24.36 -15.12
CA ALA A 16 -19.24 -23.15 -14.36
C ALA A 16 -17.76 -23.15 -13.92
N GLN A 17 -16.88 -22.67 -14.80
CA GLN A 17 -15.43 -22.65 -14.56
C GLN A 17 -15.06 -21.47 -13.66
N VAL A 18 -14.31 -21.77 -12.57
CA VAL A 18 -13.80 -20.75 -11.65
C VAL A 18 -12.73 -19.92 -12.36
N THR A 19 -12.96 -18.62 -12.48
CA THR A 19 -11.97 -17.68 -13.04
C THR A 19 -10.93 -17.37 -11.97
N ARG A 20 -9.66 -17.59 -12.29
CA ARG A 20 -8.55 -17.22 -11.41
C ARG A 20 -8.07 -15.81 -11.72
N LEU A 21 -8.09 -14.95 -10.71
CA LEU A 21 -7.60 -13.57 -10.77
C LEU A 21 -6.33 -13.45 -9.91
N THR A 22 -5.19 -13.16 -10.53
CA THR A 22 -3.93 -12.95 -9.81
C THR A 22 -3.65 -11.46 -9.68
N ILE A 23 -3.58 -10.96 -8.45
CA ILE A 23 -3.37 -9.55 -8.13
C ILE A 23 -2.05 -9.40 -7.39
N GLY A 24 -1.13 -8.60 -7.95
CA GLY A 24 0.08 -8.16 -7.27
C GLY A 24 -0.22 -6.97 -6.36
N VAL A 25 0.41 -6.91 -5.20
CA VAL A 25 0.30 -5.77 -4.27
C VAL A 25 1.68 -5.37 -3.78
N THR A 26 1.91 -4.09 -3.53
CA THR A 26 3.14 -3.66 -2.87
C THR A 26 3.09 -4.02 -1.38
N HIS A 27 4.24 -4.04 -0.71
CA HIS A 27 4.30 -4.26 0.75
C HIS A 27 3.48 -3.24 1.55
N THR A 28 3.35 -2.00 1.05
CA THR A 28 2.49 -1.00 1.69
C THR A 28 1.02 -1.32 1.47
N ALA A 29 0.65 -1.68 0.25
CA ALA A 29 -0.72 -2.04 -0.10
C ALA A 29 -1.19 -3.30 0.64
N GLU A 30 -0.30 -4.29 0.86
CA GLU A 30 -0.59 -5.48 1.68
C GLU A 30 -1.01 -5.13 3.11
N SER A 31 -0.40 -4.08 3.70
CA SER A 31 -0.69 -3.63 5.06
C SER A 31 -1.93 -2.71 5.17
N ASN A 32 -2.59 -2.42 4.05
CA ASN A 32 -3.78 -1.60 3.89
C ASN A 32 -5.03 -2.51 3.90
N PRO A 33 -6.26 -2.01 4.06
CA PRO A 33 -7.51 -2.78 3.94
C PRO A 33 -7.75 -3.50 2.61
N ILE A 34 -6.80 -3.48 1.69
CA ILE A 34 -6.88 -4.11 0.37
C ILE A 34 -7.11 -5.63 0.47
N ALA A 35 -6.37 -6.32 1.35
CA ALA A 35 -6.53 -7.76 1.52
C ALA A 35 -7.96 -8.12 2.00
N GLU A 36 -8.52 -7.33 2.92
CA GLU A 36 -9.89 -7.47 3.40
C GLU A 36 -10.93 -7.18 2.29
N ALA A 37 -10.69 -6.12 1.49
CA ALA A 37 -11.55 -5.79 0.35
C ALA A 37 -11.55 -6.88 -0.71
N LEU A 38 -10.39 -7.48 -1.02
CA LEU A 38 -10.26 -8.59 -1.94
C LEU A 38 -10.95 -9.87 -1.41
N ALA A 39 -10.81 -10.16 -0.11
CA ALA A 39 -11.50 -11.27 0.53
C ALA A 39 -13.03 -11.09 0.50
N SER A 40 -13.51 -9.88 0.81
CA SER A 40 -14.93 -9.51 0.72
C SER A 40 -15.45 -9.63 -0.72
N TYR A 41 -14.69 -9.18 -1.70
CA TYR A 41 -15.04 -9.33 -3.12
C TYR A 41 -15.13 -10.80 -3.53
N GLY A 42 -14.13 -11.62 -3.16
CA GLY A 42 -14.11 -13.05 -3.47
C GLY A 42 -15.28 -13.81 -2.82
N SER A 43 -15.65 -13.47 -1.58
CA SER A 43 -16.78 -14.10 -0.89
C SER A 43 -18.13 -13.82 -1.56
N ARG A 44 -18.30 -12.65 -2.17
CA ARG A 44 -19.50 -12.27 -2.93
C ARG A 44 -19.52 -12.82 -4.37
N ASN A 45 -18.36 -13.27 -4.87
CA ASN A 45 -18.18 -13.75 -6.22
C ASN A 45 -17.58 -15.17 -6.22
N PRO A 46 -18.36 -16.23 -5.89
CA PRO A 46 -17.84 -17.59 -5.67
C PRO A 46 -17.23 -18.24 -6.92
N ARG A 47 -17.44 -17.64 -8.11
CA ARG A 47 -16.81 -18.07 -9.37
C ARG A 47 -15.42 -17.44 -9.60
N ILE A 48 -14.96 -16.57 -8.69
CA ILE A 48 -13.66 -15.91 -8.79
C ILE A 48 -12.76 -16.42 -7.67
N ASN A 49 -11.62 -16.98 -8.04
CA ASN A 49 -10.56 -17.33 -7.10
C ASN A 49 -9.47 -16.25 -7.17
N ILE A 50 -9.24 -15.54 -6.09
CA ILE A 50 -8.23 -14.48 -6.03
C ILE A 50 -6.93 -15.05 -5.46
N LYS A 51 -5.84 -14.88 -6.20
CA LYS A 51 -4.47 -15.07 -5.72
C LYS A 51 -3.82 -13.70 -5.52
N MET A 52 -3.42 -13.37 -4.30
CA MET A 52 -2.67 -12.17 -3.98
C MET A 52 -1.16 -12.50 -3.86
N ILE A 53 -0.32 -11.67 -4.47
CA ILE A 53 1.15 -11.79 -4.44
C ILE A 53 1.71 -10.45 -4.01
N THR A 54 2.66 -10.46 -3.06
CA THR A 54 3.34 -9.24 -2.59
C THR A 54 4.74 -9.18 -3.16
N ASP A 55 5.09 -8.04 -3.78
CA ASP A 55 6.44 -7.80 -4.32
C ASP A 55 6.74 -6.29 -4.41
N SER A 56 7.95 -5.95 -4.83
CA SER A 56 8.35 -4.58 -5.17
C SER A 56 7.58 -4.05 -6.38
N ILE A 57 7.37 -2.73 -6.44
CA ILE A 57 6.61 -2.10 -7.53
C ILE A 57 7.21 -2.42 -8.92
N ASN A 58 8.55 -2.46 -9.03
CA ASN A 58 9.24 -2.77 -10.30
C ASN A 58 9.01 -4.20 -10.75
N ASN A 59 9.05 -5.16 -9.82
CA ASN A 59 8.75 -6.56 -10.08
C ASN A 59 7.29 -6.72 -10.50
N LEU A 60 6.35 -6.08 -9.80
CA LEU A 60 4.93 -6.12 -10.15
C LEU A 60 4.66 -5.59 -11.57
N TYR A 61 5.33 -4.51 -11.99
CA TYR A 61 5.23 -4.02 -13.37
C TYR A 61 5.80 -5.03 -14.39
N THR A 62 6.89 -5.70 -14.05
CA THR A 62 7.46 -6.76 -14.89
C THR A 62 6.47 -7.93 -15.02
N MET A 63 5.91 -8.39 -13.90
CA MET A 63 4.94 -9.48 -13.85
C MET A 63 3.63 -9.13 -14.59
N LEU A 64 3.18 -7.86 -14.56
CA LEU A 64 2.05 -7.40 -15.37
C LEU A 64 2.34 -7.55 -16.86
N LYS A 65 3.52 -7.10 -17.31
CA LYS A 65 3.92 -7.14 -18.73
C LYS A 65 4.17 -8.56 -19.24
N SER A 66 4.64 -9.46 -18.37
CA SER A 66 4.83 -10.89 -18.69
C SER A 66 3.56 -11.74 -18.54
N TYR A 67 2.42 -11.13 -18.21
CA TYR A 67 1.14 -11.83 -17.97
C TYR A 67 1.16 -12.83 -16.80
N GLU A 68 2.09 -12.69 -15.86
CA GLU A 68 2.15 -13.50 -14.65
C GLU A 68 1.10 -13.08 -13.62
N ILE A 69 0.76 -11.77 -13.61
CA ILE A 69 -0.36 -11.23 -12.84
C ILE A 69 -1.32 -10.47 -13.77
N ASP A 70 -2.57 -10.37 -13.35
CA ASP A 70 -3.63 -9.72 -14.11
C ASP A 70 -3.74 -8.22 -13.79
N LEU A 71 -3.61 -7.89 -12.51
CA LEU A 71 -3.69 -6.54 -11.95
C LEU A 71 -2.57 -6.32 -10.94
N ALA A 72 -2.18 -5.07 -10.71
CA ALA A 72 -1.30 -4.70 -9.61
C ALA A 72 -1.87 -3.50 -8.84
N ILE A 73 -1.84 -3.54 -7.51
CA ILE A 73 -2.19 -2.41 -6.66
C ILE A 73 -0.89 -1.77 -6.17
N VAL A 74 -0.67 -0.52 -6.61
CA VAL A 74 0.61 0.16 -6.49
C VAL A 74 0.42 1.62 -6.11
N GLU A 75 1.44 2.21 -5.51
CA GLU A 75 1.49 3.63 -5.24
C GLU A 75 2.10 4.40 -6.42
N GLY A 76 1.43 5.49 -6.80
CA GLY A 76 1.87 6.33 -7.93
C GLY A 76 1.61 5.70 -9.29
N ARG A 77 2.27 6.22 -10.31
CA ARG A 77 2.15 5.79 -11.72
C ARG A 77 3.52 5.81 -12.37
N THR A 78 3.69 5.02 -13.42
CA THR A 78 4.83 5.11 -14.34
C THR A 78 4.37 5.62 -15.71
N ASN A 79 5.28 6.17 -16.49
CA ASN A 79 5.01 6.63 -17.86
C ASN A 79 5.07 5.50 -18.91
N ASP A 80 4.94 4.23 -18.50
CA ASP A 80 4.95 3.09 -19.42
C ASP A 80 3.67 3.08 -20.27
N PRO A 81 3.77 3.19 -21.62
CA PRO A 81 2.61 3.23 -22.52
C PRO A 81 1.83 1.92 -22.56
N GLY A 82 2.42 0.80 -22.12
CA GLY A 82 1.77 -0.52 -22.02
C GLY A 82 0.86 -0.67 -20.81
N LEU A 83 0.92 0.28 -19.87
CA LEU A 83 0.14 0.23 -18.63
C LEU A 83 -0.94 1.31 -18.58
N ARG A 84 -2.01 1.01 -17.86
CA ARG A 84 -3.11 1.91 -17.54
C ARG A 84 -3.40 1.83 -16.06
N TYR A 85 -4.05 2.87 -15.53
CA TYR A 85 -4.30 3.02 -14.12
C TYR A 85 -5.75 3.41 -13.87
N MET A 86 -6.36 2.77 -12.86
CA MET A 86 -7.60 3.21 -12.26
C MET A 86 -7.30 3.60 -10.81
N MET A 87 -7.57 4.85 -10.45
CA MET A 87 -7.34 5.33 -9.10
C MET A 87 -8.24 4.57 -8.11
N LEU A 88 -7.63 4.03 -7.08
CA LEU A 88 -8.30 3.33 -5.98
C LEU A 88 -8.55 4.29 -4.81
N ASP A 89 -7.50 5.02 -4.41
CA ASP A 89 -7.54 5.95 -3.27
C ASP A 89 -6.39 6.96 -3.34
N THR A 90 -6.41 7.90 -2.40
CA THR A 90 -5.28 8.78 -2.09
C THR A 90 -4.81 8.49 -0.67
N ASP A 91 -3.51 8.30 -0.50
CA ASP A 91 -2.86 8.04 0.78
C ASP A 91 -1.78 9.07 1.07
N TYR A 92 -1.39 9.17 2.32
CA TYR A 92 -0.32 10.08 2.74
C TYR A 92 0.53 9.44 3.85
N LEU A 93 1.77 9.87 3.91
CA LEU A 93 2.68 9.40 4.95
C LEU A 93 2.53 10.24 6.21
N VAL A 94 2.64 9.57 7.33
CA VAL A 94 2.52 10.14 8.68
C VAL A 94 3.65 9.65 9.56
N LEU A 95 3.97 10.40 10.59
CA LEU A 95 4.78 9.90 11.70
C LEU A 95 3.91 8.98 12.55
N ALA A 96 4.35 7.76 12.77
CA ALA A 96 3.71 6.78 13.65
C ALA A 96 4.52 6.63 14.95
N VAL A 97 3.86 6.73 16.09
CA VAL A 97 4.44 6.66 17.42
C VAL A 97 3.63 5.77 18.36
N SER A 98 4.25 5.30 19.43
CA SER A 98 3.54 4.65 20.54
C SER A 98 2.51 5.62 21.17
N PRO A 99 1.38 5.15 21.72
CA PRO A 99 0.46 5.98 22.50
C PRO A 99 1.12 6.60 23.75
N ASP A 100 2.16 5.96 24.27
CA ASP A 100 2.91 6.44 25.45
C ASP A 100 4.02 7.42 25.08
N HIS A 101 4.34 7.57 23.81
CA HIS A 101 5.39 8.49 23.33
C HIS A 101 4.99 9.96 23.57
N PRO A 102 5.94 10.84 23.96
CA PRO A 102 5.63 12.26 24.21
C PRO A 102 4.93 12.95 23.03
N PHE A 103 5.24 12.57 21.80
CA PHE A 103 4.60 13.11 20.60
C PHE A 103 3.12 12.74 20.46
N ALA A 104 2.66 11.67 21.09
CA ALA A 104 1.26 11.23 20.99
C ALA A 104 0.24 12.31 21.45
N LYS A 105 0.69 13.26 22.26
CA LYS A 105 -0.12 14.39 22.75
C LYS A 105 0.01 15.65 21.91
N LYS A 106 0.80 15.62 20.83
CA LYS A 106 1.00 16.76 19.94
C LYS A 106 0.02 16.70 18.76
N GLY A 107 -0.28 17.84 18.16
CA GLY A 107 -1.05 17.91 16.91
C GLY A 107 -0.17 17.72 15.67
N MET A 108 1.13 18.02 15.77
CA MET A 108 2.09 17.98 14.67
C MET A 108 3.50 17.90 15.24
N VAL A 109 4.46 17.40 14.46
CA VAL A 109 5.89 17.29 14.81
C VAL A 109 6.73 18.01 13.75
N THR A 110 7.74 18.76 14.17
CA THR A 110 8.71 19.40 13.28
C THR A 110 9.81 18.41 12.87
N LEU A 111 10.47 18.68 11.74
CA LEU A 111 11.65 17.90 11.31
C LEU A 111 12.78 17.97 12.34
N ASN A 112 12.97 19.12 13.00
CA ASN A 112 14.01 19.29 14.04
C ASN A 112 13.71 18.48 15.32
N GLU A 113 12.46 18.28 15.65
CA GLU A 113 12.08 17.38 16.74
C GLU A 113 12.30 15.92 16.33
N LEU A 114 11.92 15.58 15.10
CA LEU A 114 12.08 14.23 14.58
C LEU A 114 13.55 13.77 14.50
N LYS A 115 14.50 14.69 14.26
CA LYS A 115 15.95 14.41 14.28
C LYS A 115 16.46 13.90 15.62
N ARG A 116 15.74 14.14 16.69
CA ARG A 116 16.14 13.73 18.06
C ARG A 116 15.58 12.37 18.46
N GLU A 117 14.77 11.77 17.60
CA GLU A 117 14.10 10.51 17.84
C GLU A 117 14.80 9.34 17.16
N ARG A 118 14.75 8.19 17.80
CA ARG A 118 15.20 6.92 17.20
C ARG A 118 14.22 6.53 16.09
N MET A 119 14.69 6.47 14.86
CA MET A 119 13.85 6.13 13.73
C MET A 119 14.00 4.68 13.30
N ILE A 120 12.87 4.04 13.03
CA ILE A 120 12.80 2.73 12.40
C ILE A 120 12.21 2.96 11.00
N LEU A 121 12.95 2.68 9.95
CA LEU A 121 12.53 3.00 8.59
C LEU A 121 12.35 1.75 7.73
N ARG A 122 11.60 1.92 6.64
CA ARG A 122 11.57 0.95 5.54
C ARG A 122 12.92 0.91 4.84
N LEU A 123 13.20 -0.21 4.15
CA LEU A 123 14.40 -0.35 3.31
C LEU A 123 14.48 0.74 2.22
N PRO A 124 15.69 1.09 1.75
CA PRO A 124 15.90 2.16 0.78
C PRO A 124 15.10 2.06 -0.52
N ASN A 125 14.72 0.85 -0.94
CA ASN A 125 13.96 0.63 -2.18
C ASN A 125 12.44 0.71 -1.99
N SER A 126 11.94 1.00 -0.78
CA SER A 126 10.50 1.14 -0.56
C SER A 126 9.98 2.50 -1.03
N GLY A 127 8.83 2.52 -1.70
CA GLY A 127 8.18 3.76 -2.12
C GLY A 127 7.90 4.72 -0.96
N THR A 128 7.61 4.20 0.24
CA THR A 128 7.43 5.00 1.46
C THR A 128 8.70 5.74 1.85
N ARG A 129 9.85 5.04 1.91
CA ARG A 129 11.12 5.69 2.24
C ARG A 129 11.56 6.67 1.16
N ASN A 130 11.44 6.30 -0.10
CA ASN A 130 11.82 7.18 -1.21
C ASN A 130 11.02 8.49 -1.20
N LEU A 131 9.72 8.43 -0.93
CA LEU A 131 8.87 9.61 -0.83
C LEU A 131 9.28 10.50 0.36
N PHE A 132 9.59 9.91 1.52
CA PHE A 132 10.08 10.64 2.68
C PHE A 132 11.42 11.33 2.39
N VAL A 133 12.39 10.61 1.84
CA VAL A 133 13.72 11.14 1.48
C VAL A 133 13.60 12.30 0.49
N ALA A 134 12.79 12.16 -0.56
CA ALA A 134 12.55 13.24 -1.53
C ALA A 134 11.99 14.52 -0.88
N HIS A 135 11.10 14.36 0.11
CA HIS A 135 10.59 15.50 0.87
C HIS A 135 11.63 16.08 1.85
N LEU A 136 12.52 15.28 2.43
CA LEU A 136 13.64 15.80 3.22
C LEU A 136 14.56 16.63 2.35
N GLU A 137 14.95 16.13 1.18
CA GLU A 137 15.83 16.84 0.22
C GLU A 137 15.21 18.15 -0.22
N SER A 138 13.90 18.21 -0.47
CA SER A 138 13.20 19.46 -0.80
C SER A 138 13.19 20.49 0.33
N ASN A 139 13.46 20.05 1.57
CA ASN A 139 13.64 20.91 2.75
C ASN A 139 15.13 21.08 3.14
N ASN A 140 16.06 20.81 2.21
CA ASN A 140 17.50 20.89 2.41
C ASN A 140 18.01 20.02 3.59
N MET A 141 17.39 18.84 3.75
CA MET A 141 17.76 17.85 4.77
C MET A 141 18.12 16.52 4.11
N SER A 142 18.93 15.73 4.79
CA SER A 142 19.30 14.37 4.37
C SER A 142 18.79 13.34 5.40
N ILE A 143 18.58 12.12 4.95
CA ILE A 143 18.26 11.02 5.87
C ILE A 143 19.38 10.76 6.88
N SER A 144 20.63 11.11 6.53
CA SER A 144 21.78 11.04 7.44
C SER A 144 21.75 12.03 8.61
N ASP A 145 20.84 13.01 8.57
CA ASP A 145 20.61 13.94 9.70
C ASP A 145 19.77 13.32 10.83
N PHE A 146 19.23 12.11 10.61
CA PHE A 146 18.33 11.43 11.53
C PHE A 146 18.98 10.19 12.15
N ASP A 147 18.60 9.87 13.39
CA ASP A 147 19.07 8.67 14.10
C ASP A 147 18.28 7.43 13.63
N VAL A 148 18.69 6.83 12.51
CA VAL A 148 18.08 5.61 11.97
C VAL A 148 18.70 4.40 12.64
N ILE A 149 18.03 3.86 13.66
CA ILE A 149 18.52 2.73 14.46
C ILE A 149 18.28 1.37 13.81
N LEU A 150 17.27 1.28 12.91
CA LEU A 150 16.90 0.01 12.28
C LEU A 150 16.22 0.25 10.93
N GLU A 151 16.55 -0.59 9.96
CA GLU A 151 15.90 -0.65 8.66
C GLU A 151 15.20 -2.00 8.50
N VAL A 152 13.89 -1.99 8.20
CA VAL A 152 13.02 -3.17 8.19
C VAL A 152 12.14 -3.17 6.93
N ASP A 153 12.02 -4.31 6.29
CA ASP A 153 11.13 -4.46 5.13
C ASP A 153 9.66 -4.67 5.55
N ASN A 154 9.42 -5.46 6.57
CA ASN A 154 8.07 -5.82 7.01
C ASN A 154 7.41 -4.73 7.86
N ILE A 155 6.27 -4.19 7.38
CA ILE A 155 5.54 -3.11 8.06
C ILE A 155 4.92 -3.58 9.39
N ALA A 156 4.47 -4.82 9.49
CA ALA A 156 3.93 -5.35 10.74
C ALA A 156 5.00 -5.37 11.84
N THR A 157 6.24 -5.76 11.49
CA THR A 157 7.38 -5.68 12.42
C THR A 157 7.65 -4.25 12.86
N ILE A 158 7.62 -3.28 11.94
CA ILE A 158 7.80 -1.86 12.30
C ILE A 158 6.71 -1.42 13.29
N LYS A 159 5.43 -1.73 13.01
CA LYS A 159 4.31 -1.39 13.90
C LYS A 159 4.45 -2.04 15.29
N ASP A 160 4.94 -3.28 15.35
CA ASP A 160 5.19 -3.96 16.63
C ASP A 160 6.29 -3.28 17.45
N LEU A 161 7.35 -2.82 16.80
CA LEU A 161 8.44 -2.08 17.46
C LEU A 161 7.97 -0.71 17.94
N ILE A 162 7.17 0.01 17.14
CA ILE A 162 6.56 1.30 17.55
C ILE A 162 5.68 1.10 18.79
N ARG A 163 4.82 0.10 18.83
CA ARG A 163 3.94 -0.18 19.97
C ARG A 163 4.69 -0.45 21.26
N ARG A 164 5.93 -0.94 21.18
CA ARG A 164 6.84 -1.20 22.31
C ARG A 164 7.77 -0.01 22.61
N ASP A 165 7.56 1.12 21.96
CA ASP A 165 8.33 2.35 22.10
C ASP A 165 9.85 2.19 21.85
N PHE A 166 10.23 1.30 20.92
CA PHE A 166 11.61 1.18 20.50
C PHE A 166 12.07 2.35 19.62
N GLY A 167 11.14 3.03 18.97
CA GLY A 167 11.39 4.19 18.12
C GLY A 167 10.12 4.61 17.37
N VAL A 168 10.28 5.58 16.49
CA VAL A 168 9.21 6.14 15.65
C VAL A 168 9.44 5.80 14.17
N SER A 169 8.41 5.89 13.34
CA SER A 169 8.55 5.61 11.90
C SER A 169 7.68 6.49 11.04
N ILE A 170 8.12 6.70 9.79
CA ILE A 170 7.28 7.27 8.73
C ILE A 170 6.60 6.10 7.99
N LEU A 171 5.29 6.05 8.08
CA LEU A 171 4.47 5.01 7.46
C LEU A 171 3.31 5.63 6.65
N ALA A 172 2.75 4.85 5.75
CA ALA A 172 1.49 5.17 5.12
C ALA A 172 0.36 5.14 6.18
N ARG A 173 -0.49 6.17 6.19
CA ARG A 173 -1.61 6.20 7.14
C ARG A 173 -2.55 5.02 6.92
N SER A 174 -2.78 4.65 5.66
CA SER A 174 -3.60 3.50 5.30
C SER A 174 -3.10 2.18 5.90
N ALA A 175 -1.78 2.02 6.08
CA ALA A 175 -1.18 0.85 6.70
C ALA A 175 -1.31 0.80 8.23
N CYS A 176 -1.79 1.89 8.85
CA CYS A 176 -1.94 2.02 10.31
C CYS A 176 -3.41 1.98 10.78
N LEU A 177 -4.39 1.83 9.89
CA LEU A 177 -5.82 2.01 10.21
C LEU A 177 -6.31 1.08 11.32
N ASP A 178 -5.90 -0.18 11.32
CA ASP A 178 -6.29 -1.14 12.36
C ASP A 178 -5.70 -0.77 13.73
N GLU A 179 -4.44 -0.37 13.77
CA GLU A 179 -3.79 0.07 15.01
C GLU A 179 -4.35 1.38 15.53
N LEU A 180 -4.71 2.31 14.63
CA LEU A 180 -5.37 3.58 14.98
C LEU A 180 -6.74 3.31 15.61
N LYS A 181 -7.55 2.47 14.99
CA LYS A 181 -8.87 2.08 15.49
C LYS A 181 -8.80 1.41 16.87
N LYS A 182 -7.75 0.63 17.11
CA LYS A 182 -7.50 -0.07 18.38
C LYS A 182 -6.73 0.77 19.41
N GLY A 183 -6.36 2.01 19.08
CA GLY A 183 -5.58 2.89 19.96
C GLY A 183 -4.17 2.35 20.26
N LYS A 184 -3.60 1.51 19.39
CA LYS A 184 -2.28 0.88 19.58
C LYS A 184 -1.12 1.69 19.00
N ILE A 185 -1.42 2.62 18.11
CA ILE A 185 -0.48 3.57 17.50
C ILE A 185 -1.19 4.91 17.40
N VAL A 186 -0.43 5.99 17.53
CA VAL A 186 -0.86 7.36 17.23
C VAL A 186 -0.13 7.83 15.98
N THR A 187 -0.82 8.53 15.10
CA THR A 187 -0.20 9.11 13.91
C THR A 187 -0.32 10.62 13.90
N LEU A 188 0.73 11.28 13.43
CA LEU A 188 0.89 12.73 13.43
C LEU A 188 1.38 13.21 12.06
N PRO A 189 0.92 14.37 11.59
CA PRO A 189 1.55 15.04 10.47
C PRO A 189 2.94 15.55 10.87
N VAL A 190 3.86 15.57 9.90
CA VAL A 190 5.15 16.22 10.05
C VAL A 190 5.07 17.57 9.35
N GLU A 191 5.53 18.63 10.03
CA GLU A 191 5.48 20.00 9.56
C GLU A 191 6.21 20.15 8.20
N ASN A 192 5.59 20.91 7.28
CA ASN A 192 6.09 21.15 5.93
C ASN A 192 6.29 19.91 5.04
N LEU A 193 5.79 18.74 5.45
CA LEU A 193 5.81 17.53 4.62
C LEU A 193 4.39 17.15 4.18
N SER A 194 4.06 17.44 2.92
CA SER A 194 2.83 16.95 2.27
C SER A 194 3.14 15.71 1.45
N MET A 195 3.34 14.58 2.12
CA MET A 195 3.75 13.32 1.50
C MET A 195 2.55 12.53 0.98
N MET A 196 1.81 13.12 0.03
CA MET A 196 0.64 12.48 -0.58
C MET A 196 1.03 11.65 -1.79
N ARG A 197 0.28 10.57 -2.05
CA ARG A 197 0.41 9.73 -3.23
C ARG A 197 -0.91 9.07 -3.58
N GLU A 198 -1.08 8.73 -4.87
CA GLU A 198 -2.20 7.92 -5.31
C GLU A 198 -1.94 6.43 -5.03
N ILE A 199 -3.00 5.70 -4.71
CA ILE A 199 -3.04 4.24 -4.79
C ILE A 199 -3.83 3.91 -6.04
N ASN A 200 -3.26 3.10 -6.92
CA ASN A 200 -3.84 2.78 -8.21
C ASN A 200 -3.93 1.27 -8.43
N ILE A 201 -4.96 0.84 -9.13
CA ILE A 201 -4.99 -0.45 -9.79
C ILE A 201 -4.31 -0.27 -11.15
N ALA A 202 -3.13 -0.84 -11.33
CA ALA A 202 -2.41 -0.87 -12.58
C ALA A 202 -2.79 -2.13 -13.38
N TYR A 203 -2.97 -1.98 -14.68
CA TYR A 203 -3.34 -3.05 -15.59
C TYR A 203 -2.76 -2.80 -16.99
N ARG A 204 -2.65 -3.85 -17.80
CA ARG A 204 -2.16 -3.73 -19.18
C ARG A 204 -3.14 -2.96 -20.05
N SER A 205 -2.64 -2.27 -21.06
CA SER A 205 -3.46 -1.49 -22.01
C SER A 205 -4.44 -2.34 -22.82
N ASP A 206 -4.21 -3.66 -22.92
CA ASP A 206 -5.09 -4.62 -23.58
C ASP A 206 -6.16 -5.24 -22.66
N PHE A 207 -6.17 -4.91 -21.37
CA PHE A 207 -7.17 -5.37 -20.40
C PHE A 207 -8.56 -4.81 -20.74
N ARG A 208 -9.59 -5.65 -20.71
CA ARG A 208 -10.95 -5.30 -21.16
C ARG A 208 -12.04 -5.45 -20.09
N GLN A 209 -11.73 -5.96 -18.91
CA GLN A 209 -12.73 -6.22 -17.87
C GLN A 209 -12.88 -5.01 -16.94
N PHE A 210 -13.40 -3.90 -17.45
CA PHE A 210 -13.53 -2.66 -16.69
C PHE A 210 -14.58 -2.74 -15.56
N GLU A 211 -15.59 -3.60 -15.68
CA GLU A 211 -16.57 -3.85 -14.63
C GLU A 211 -15.89 -4.47 -13.40
N LEU A 212 -15.00 -5.45 -13.60
CA LEU A 212 -14.19 -6.04 -12.52
C LEU A 212 -13.39 -4.96 -11.75
N LEU A 213 -12.78 -4.01 -12.46
CA LEU A 213 -12.04 -2.92 -11.82
C LEU A 213 -12.94 -2.04 -10.95
N ARG A 214 -14.13 -1.69 -11.46
CA ARG A 214 -15.12 -0.89 -10.70
C ARG A 214 -15.61 -1.63 -9.47
N ASP A 215 -15.86 -2.92 -9.59
CA ASP A 215 -16.32 -3.75 -8.48
C ASP A 215 -15.25 -3.87 -7.39
N LEU A 216 -13.97 -3.99 -7.78
CA LEU A 216 -12.85 -3.97 -6.83
C LEU A 216 -12.76 -2.62 -6.10
N VAL A 217 -12.88 -1.49 -6.83
CA VAL A 217 -12.91 -0.15 -6.23
C VAL A 217 -14.09 0.00 -5.27
N ASN A 218 -15.28 -0.47 -5.65
CA ASN A 218 -16.46 -0.43 -4.79
C ASN A 218 -16.26 -1.27 -3.52
N SER A 219 -15.72 -2.48 -3.66
CA SER A 219 -15.41 -3.36 -2.53
C SER A 219 -14.43 -2.71 -1.56
N TYR A 220 -13.39 -2.07 -2.09
CA TYR A 220 -12.42 -1.33 -1.28
C TYR A 220 -13.07 -0.16 -0.53
N ASN A 221 -13.88 0.65 -1.21
CA ASN A 221 -14.59 1.78 -0.60
C ASN A 221 -15.57 1.34 0.50
N GLU A 222 -16.23 0.20 0.34
CA GLU A 222 -17.10 -0.39 1.37
C GLU A 222 -16.28 -0.83 2.58
N THR A 223 -15.14 -1.48 2.36
CA THR A 223 -14.23 -1.90 3.43
C THR A 223 -13.69 -0.69 4.21
N LEU A 224 -13.31 0.39 3.53
CA LEU A 224 -12.83 1.61 4.20
C LEU A 224 -13.85 2.23 5.17
N LYS A 225 -15.16 2.06 4.93
CA LYS A 225 -16.20 2.55 5.87
C LYS A 225 -16.10 1.91 7.25
N LEU A 226 -15.51 0.72 7.35
CA LEU A 226 -15.32 0.03 8.63
C LEU A 226 -14.22 0.67 9.50
N TYR A 227 -13.40 1.55 8.91
CA TYR A 227 -12.28 2.24 9.56
C TYR A 227 -12.53 3.73 9.79
N LYS A 228 -13.70 4.22 9.40
CA LYS A 228 -14.19 5.58 9.68
C LYS A 228 -15.09 5.57 10.90
#